data_40277749debdc8e98c22820037b6227d
#
_entry.id   40277749debdc8e98c22820037b6227d
#
_cell.length_a   1.000
_cell.length_b   1.000
_cell.length_c   1.000
_cell.angle_alpha   90.00
_cell.angle_beta   90.00
_cell.angle_gamma   90.00
#
_symmetry.space_group_name_H-M   'P 1'
#
loop_
_entity.id
_entity.type
_entity.pdbx_description
1 polymer ?
#
loop_
_entity_poly.entity_id
_entity_poly.type
_entity_poly.pdbx_seq_one_letter_code
_entity_poly.pdbx_strand_id
1 'polypeptide(L)'
;MWPSNKSKAAGSQSVKVETTQRERLIILAVITVALVIIAGVVLVAASTGTPLSRCNRIIVSQQRSACLLGLANATGNVSVCSYLHGSQSEECVSGIALASGNPGLCSSLSYNESLYGQCVISTGMSSHTVSYCLSLSEPYLSSCVYTIAEAGNFSNISECNYISNASLKGQCSAKSYYEEVLKSRDASYCAYLPSTLNSTLVSYMAGTSVSVLGESNASAALPYLNATTPMQYCYYNVALLNRNSSMCSMAGSKLSAQCSASLSTGSNYTVGASNVITLQNVTSLCAAAPASVQSLCADSLYTYIAVKQRNASVCDLISSGVYQYACYTSMARTYNDSSYCDYIQNSTIMSDCLIYGNTTT
;
A
#
# COMPACT_ATOMS: atom_id res chain seq x y z
N MET A 1 -62.38 3.83 -73.51
CA MET A 1 -63.56 4.53 -72.94
C MET A 1 -63.76 4.10 -71.50
N TRP A 2 -63.41 4.96 -70.59
CA TRP A 2 -63.67 4.73 -69.17
C TRP A 2 -64.39 5.95 -68.63
N PRO A 3 -65.42 5.84 -67.85
CA PRO A 3 -66.18 6.99 -67.33
C PRO A 3 -65.53 7.55 -66.08
N SER A 4 -65.43 8.88 -66.09
CA SER A 4 -65.03 9.76 -65.02
C SER A 4 -66.04 9.74 -63.86
N ASN A 5 -65.60 9.34 -62.64
CA ASN A 5 -66.42 9.39 -61.45
C ASN A 5 -66.10 10.63 -60.66
N LYS A 6 -66.91 11.62 -60.62
CA LYS A 6 -66.80 12.82 -59.84
C LYS A 6 -67.17 12.52 -58.38
N SER A 7 -66.21 12.48 -57.54
CA SER A 7 -66.38 12.43 -56.08
C SER A 7 -66.84 13.79 -55.54
N LYS A 8 -68.00 13.81 -54.90
CA LYS A 8 -68.53 14.95 -54.17
C LYS A 8 -67.74 15.14 -52.88
N ALA A 9 -67.11 16.33 -52.73
CA ALA A 9 -66.54 16.76 -51.51
C ALA A 9 -67.59 16.96 -50.42
N ALA A 10 -67.53 16.13 -49.34
CA ALA A 10 -68.33 16.32 -48.13
C ALA A 10 -67.73 17.49 -47.33
N GLY A 11 -68.47 18.57 -47.17
CA GLY A 11 -68.04 19.68 -46.36
C GLY A 11 -67.94 19.30 -44.88
N SER A 12 -66.71 19.38 -44.35
CA SER A 12 -66.47 19.30 -42.94
C SER A 12 -66.98 20.56 -42.25
N GLN A 13 -68.12 20.47 -41.59
CA GLN A 13 -68.56 21.49 -40.64
C GLN A 13 -67.71 21.43 -39.39
N SER A 14 -66.79 22.37 -39.22
CA SER A 14 -66.09 22.58 -37.95
C SER A 14 -67.07 23.12 -36.92
N VAL A 15 -67.48 22.30 -35.98
CA VAL A 15 -68.26 22.71 -34.81
C VAL A 15 -67.31 23.53 -33.92
N LYS A 16 -67.46 24.86 -33.98
CA LYS A 16 -66.83 25.76 -32.98
C LYS A 16 -67.51 25.53 -31.64
N VAL A 17 -66.89 24.71 -30.80
CA VAL A 17 -67.26 24.57 -29.38
C VAL A 17 -66.80 25.88 -28.69
N GLU A 18 -67.71 26.79 -28.47
CA GLU A 18 -67.54 28.00 -27.66
C GLU A 18 -67.56 27.57 -26.20
N THR A 19 -66.40 27.14 -25.65
CA THR A 19 -66.28 26.85 -24.23
C THR A 19 -66.36 28.10 -23.43
N THR A 20 -67.34 28.14 -22.51
CA THR A 20 -67.52 29.28 -21.60
C THR A 20 -66.26 29.46 -20.72
N GLN A 21 -65.98 30.71 -20.30
CA GLN A 21 -64.82 31.03 -19.50
C GLN A 21 -64.74 30.16 -18.23
N ARG A 22 -65.85 29.72 -17.70
CA ARG A 22 -66.00 28.84 -16.55
C ARG A 22 -65.54 27.38 -16.85
N GLU A 23 -65.83 26.86 -18.04
CA GLU A 23 -65.37 25.53 -18.48
C GLU A 23 -63.85 25.52 -18.70
N ARG A 24 -63.29 26.60 -19.26
CA ARG A 24 -61.82 26.71 -19.39
C ARG A 24 -61.10 26.72 -18.06
N LEU A 25 -61.65 27.38 -17.04
CA LEU A 25 -61.10 27.36 -15.69
C LEU A 25 -61.19 25.97 -15.04
N ILE A 26 -62.28 25.26 -15.27
CA ILE A 26 -62.44 23.87 -14.76
C ILE A 26 -61.44 22.92 -15.45
N ILE A 27 -61.27 23.04 -16.77
CA ILE A 27 -60.31 22.19 -17.50
C ILE A 27 -58.85 22.48 -17.05
N LEU A 28 -58.47 23.74 -16.87
CA LEU A 28 -57.17 24.13 -16.34
C LEU A 28 -56.94 23.60 -14.90
N ALA A 29 -57.95 23.67 -14.06
CA ALA A 29 -57.84 23.12 -12.68
C ALA A 29 -57.67 21.62 -12.70
N VAL A 30 -58.39 20.86 -13.54
CA VAL A 30 -58.24 19.40 -13.68
C VAL A 30 -56.87 19.04 -14.23
N ILE A 31 -56.36 19.77 -15.24
CA ILE A 31 -55.01 19.53 -15.79
C ILE A 31 -53.93 19.80 -14.73
N THR A 32 -54.03 20.88 -13.97
CA THR A 32 -53.05 21.19 -12.91
C THR A 32 -53.08 20.15 -11.79
N VAL A 33 -54.25 19.69 -11.37
CA VAL A 33 -54.36 18.63 -10.36
C VAL A 33 -53.76 17.29 -10.91
N ALA A 34 -54.04 16.93 -12.16
CA ALA A 34 -53.47 15.74 -12.79
C ALA A 34 -51.95 15.82 -12.88
N LEU A 35 -51.37 16.98 -13.25
CA LEU A 35 -49.94 17.20 -13.29
C LEU A 35 -49.28 17.09 -11.90
N VAL A 36 -49.93 17.62 -10.86
CA VAL A 36 -49.42 17.52 -9.46
C VAL A 36 -49.46 16.05 -8.98
N ILE A 37 -50.55 15.34 -9.30
CA ILE A 37 -50.63 13.89 -8.97
C ILE A 37 -49.56 13.10 -9.70
N ILE A 38 -49.34 13.33 -11.01
CA ILE A 38 -48.31 12.65 -11.78
C ILE A 38 -46.91 12.98 -11.23
N ALA A 39 -46.64 14.25 -10.93
CA ALA A 39 -45.37 14.66 -10.32
C ALA A 39 -45.17 14.02 -8.93
N GLY A 40 -46.22 13.94 -8.11
CA GLY A 40 -46.21 13.27 -6.80
C GLY A 40 -45.92 11.77 -6.91
N VAL A 41 -46.58 11.09 -7.86
CA VAL A 41 -46.36 9.65 -8.11
C VAL A 41 -44.94 9.37 -8.61
N VAL A 42 -44.41 10.21 -9.49
CA VAL A 42 -43.03 10.11 -10.01
C VAL A 42 -42.02 10.33 -8.87
N LEU A 43 -42.24 11.30 -7.99
CA LEU A 43 -41.38 11.55 -6.84
C LEU A 43 -41.42 10.40 -5.83
N VAL A 44 -42.58 9.83 -5.52
CA VAL A 44 -42.73 8.66 -4.63
C VAL A 44 -42.11 7.42 -5.26
N ALA A 45 -42.34 7.16 -6.55
CA ALA A 45 -41.72 6.04 -7.27
C ALA A 45 -40.18 6.17 -7.35
N ALA A 46 -39.63 7.39 -7.44
CA ALA A 46 -38.20 7.64 -7.37
C ALA A 46 -37.61 7.43 -5.97
N SER A 47 -38.41 7.63 -4.91
CA SER A 47 -37.97 7.47 -3.51
C SER A 47 -38.10 6.06 -2.96
N THR A 48 -38.92 5.20 -3.55
CA THR A 48 -39.19 3.83 -3.06
C THR A 48 -38.24 2.75 -3.58
N GLY A 49 -37.30 3.08 -4.50
CA GLY A 49 -36.30 2.14 -5.00
C GLY A 49 -35.21 1.84 -3.98
N THR A 50 -34.75 0.59 -3.93
CA THR A 50 -33.52 0.24 -3.19
C THR A 50 -32.33 1.08 -3.65
N PRO A 51 -31.33 1.36 -2.82
CA PRO A 51 -30.15 2.11 -3.23
C PRO A 51 -29.50 1.57 -4.52
N LEU A 52 -29.46 0.25 -4.67
CA LEU A 52 -28.95 -0.42 -5.86
C LEU A 52 -29.78 -0.09 -7.13
N SER A 53 -31.11 -0.10 -7.02
CA SER A 53 -31.98 0.25 -8.16
C SER A 53 -31.84 1.71 -8.59
N ARG A 54 -31.51 2.60 -7.66
CA ARG A 54 -31.22 4.01 -7.97
C ARG A 54 -29.93 4.16 -8.76
N CYS A 55 -28.83 3.48 -8.35
CA CYS A 55 -27.58 3.47 -9.09
C CYS A 55 -27.76 2.89 -10.50
N ASN A 56 -28.52 1.81 -10.66
CA ASN A 56 -28.73 1.16 -11.96
C ASN A 56 -29.57 2.00 -12.94
N ARG A 57 -30.35 2.97 -12.48
CA ARG A 57 -31.12 3.91 -13.33
C ARG A 57 -30.26 5.05 -13.90
N ILE A 58 -29.04 5.22 -13.44
CA ILE A 58 -28.14 6.24 -13.96
C ILE A 58 -27.70 5.86 -15.38
N ILE A 59 -28.01 6.71 -16.35
CA ILE A 59 -27.73 6.47 -17.78
C ILE A 59 -26.23 6.61 -18.07
N VAL A 60 -25.58 7.58 -17.45
CA VAL A 60 -24.14 7.85 -17.65
C VAL A 60 -23.32 6.77 -16.94
N SER A 61 -22.58 5.97 -17.70
CA SER A 61 -21.83 4.81 -17.19
C SER A 61 -20.87 5.18 -16.05
N GLN A 62 -20.12 6.25 -16.19
CA GLN A 62 -19.17 6.71 -15.17
C GLN A 62 -19.84 7.09 -13.85
N GLN A 63 -20.97 7.82 -13.91
CA GLN A 63 -21.74 8.18 -12.73
C GLN A 63 -22.38 6.96 -12.07
N ARG A 64 -22.85 6.00 -12.88
CA ARG A 64 -23.38 4.72 -12.39
C ARG A 64 -22.31 3.94 -11.65
N SER A 65 -21.11 3.78 -12.23
CA SER A 65 -19.99 3.10 -11.56
C SER A 65 -19.61 3.78 -10.24
N ALA A 66 -19.53 5.11 -10.22
CA ALA A 66 -19.23 5.85 -8.99
C ALA A 66 -20.32 5.63 -7.91
N CYS A 67 -21.61 5.61 -8.31
CA CYS A 67 -22.72 5.32 -7.40
C CYS A 67 -22.62 3.89 -6.83
N LEU A 68 -22.33 2.90 -7.67
CA LEU A 68 -22.21 1.50 -7.27
C LEU A 68 -21.01 1.29 -6.34
N LEU A 69 -19.85 1.89 -6.64
CA LEU A 69 -18.68 1.88 -5.78
C LEU A 69 -18.97 2.51 -4.41
N GLY A 70 -19.61 3.69 -4.41
CA GLY A 70 -20.00 4.34 -3.17
C GLY A 70 -20.98 3.50 -2.34
N LEU A 71 -21.95 2.84 -2.99
CA LEU A 71 -22.89 1.93 -2.32
C LEU A 71 -22.19 0.69 -1.77
N ALA A 72 -21.30 0.07 -2.56
CA ALA A 72 -20.54 -1.10 -2.16
C ALA A 72 -19.68 -0.81 -0.93
N ASN A 73 -18.94 0.31 -0.93
CA ASN A 73 -18.11 0.75 0.18
C ASN A 73 -18.95 1.09 1.43
N ALA A 74 -20.06 1.81 1.26
CA ALA A 74 -20.91 2.21 2.38
C ALA A 74 -21.61 1.01 3.06
N THR A 75 -21.89 -0.06 2.30
CA THR A 75 -22.59 -1.25 2.82
C THR A 75 -21.66 -2.42 3.12
N GLY A 76 -20.41 -2.39 2.68
CA GLY A 76 -19.49 -3.53 2.74
C GLY A 76 -19.96 -4.73 1.91
N ASN A 77 -20.89 -4.52 0.96
CA ASN A 77 -21.53 -5.61 0.23
C ASN A 77 -20.85 -5.87 -1.11
N VAL A 78 -20.00 -6.86 -1.14
CA VAL A 78 -19.25 -7.31 -2.33
C VAL A 78 -20.16 -7.69 -3.50
N SER A 79 -21.42 -8.12 -3.25
CA SER A 79 -22.32 -8.46 -4.36
C SER A 79 -22.68 -7.25 -5.25
N VAL A 80 -22.52 -6.02 -4.73
CA VAL A 80 -22.71 -4.80 -5.52
C VAL A 80 -21.61 -4.65 -6.57
N CYS A 81 -20.41 -5.16 -6.31
CA CYS A 81 -19.28 -5.10 -7.25
C CYS A 81 -19.54 -5.88 -8.54
N SER A 82 -20.43 -6.90 -8.53
CA SER A 82 -20.79 -7.65 -9.73
C SER A 82 -21.55 -6.84 -10.79
N TYR A 83 -22.06 -5.67 -10.43
CA TYR A 83 -22.69 -4.73 -11.37
C TYR A 83 -21.68 -3.79 -12.05
N LEU A 84 -20.42 -3.83 -11.62
CA LEU A 84 -19.31 -3.13 -12.24
C LEU A 84 -18.64 -4.03 -13.29
N HIS A 85 -17.83 -3.45 -14.18
CA HIS A 85 -17.20 -4.18 -15.27
C HIS A 85 -15.69 -4.03 -15.22
N GLY A 86 -14.97 -5.08 -15.62
CA GLY A 86 -13.51 -5.10 -15.73
C GLY A 86 -12.82 -4.76 -14.41
N SER A 87 -11.75 -3.98 -14.47
CA SER A 87 -10.94 -3.61 -13.31
C SER A 87 -11.71 -2.92 -12.18
N GLN A 88 -12.80 -2.21 -12.48
CA GLN A 88 -13.62 -1.57 -11.46
C GLN A 88 -14.31 -2.57 -10.52
N SER A 89 -14.73 -3.74 -11.05
CA SER A 89 -15.28 -4.81 -10.23
C SER A 89 -14.21 -5.41 -9.31
N GLU A 90 -13.02 -5.61 -9.85
CA GLU A 90 -11.87 -6.17 -9.13
C GLU A 90 -11.38 -5.24 -8.01
N GLU A 91 -11.24 -3.94 -8.31
CA GLU A 91 -10.89 -2.89 -7.34
C GLU A 91 -11.95 -2.76 -6.24
N CYS A 92 -13.24 -2.85 -6.61
CA CYS A 92 -14.35 -2.82 -5.67
C CYS A 92 -14.25 -3.96 -4.65
N VAL A 93 -14.06 -5.20 -5.13
CA VAL A 93 -13.93 -6.39 -4.27
C VAL A 93 -12.73 -6.26 -3.35
N SER A 94 -11.57 -5.92 -3.92
CA SER A 94 -10.31 -5.78 -3.16
C SER A 94 -10.41 -4.66 -2.12
N GLY A 95 -11.02 -3.53 -2.46
CA GLY A 95 -11.23 -2.42 -1.55
C GLY A 95 -12.12 -2.78 -0.35
N ILE A 96 -13.22 -3.52 -0.59
CA ILE A 96 -14.11 -3.97 0.49
C ILE A 96 -13.42 -5.03 1.36
N ALA A 97 -12.71 -6.00 0.74
CA ALA A 97 -11.96 -7.01 1.48
C ALA A 97 -10.93 -6.37 2.41
N LEU A 98 -10.17 -5.40 1.90
CA LEU A 98 -9.18 -4.64 2.64
C LEU A 98 -9.81 -3.84 3.78
N ALA A 99 -10.86 -3.06 3.50
CA ALA A 99 -11.53 -2.22 4.49
C ALA A 99 -12.19 -3.03 5.62
N SER A 100 -12.68 -4.24 5.31
CA SER A 100 -13.29 -5.15 6.29
C SER A 100 -12.29 -6.07 6.99
N GLY A 101 -11.03 -6.14 6.52
CA GLY A 101 -10.04 -7.12 7.00
C GLY A 101 -10.44 -8.56 6.72
N ASN A 102 -11.32 -8.81 5.74
CA ASN A 102 -11.87 -10.13 5.46
C ASN A 102 -11.38 -10.68 4.10
N PRO A 103 -10.33 -11.52 4.08
CA PRO A 103 -9.80 -12.10 2.85
C PRO A 103 -10.77 -13.10 2.18
N GLY A 104 -11.76 -13.61 2.90
CA GLY A 104 -12.79 -14.48 2.33
C GLY A 104 -13.57 -13.80 1.19
N LEU A 105 -13.67 -12.47 1.20
CA LEU A 105 -14.31 -11.70 0.13
C LEU A 105 -13.51 -11.73 -1.17
N CYS A 106 -12.19 -11.96 -1.11
CA CYS A 106 -11.33 -12.12 -2.29
C CYS A 106 -11.72 -13.34 -3.14
N SER A 107 -12.46 -14.32 -2.59
CA SER A 107 -12.87 -15.54 -3.31
C SER A 107 -13.64 -15.27 -4.59
N SER A 108 -14.33 -14.13 -4.70
CA SER A 108 -14.98 -13.70 -5.92
C SER A 108 -14.02 -13.37 -7.08
N LEU A 109 -12.72 -13.22 -6.79
CA LEU A 109 -11.64 -13.02 -7.76
C LEU A 109 -10.90 -14.31 -8.12
N SER A 110 -11.35 -15.47 -7.62
CA SER A 110 -10.67 -16.78 -7.81
C SER A 110 -10.56 -17.24 -9.27
N TYR A 111 -11.31 -16.62 -10.18
CA TYR A 111 -11.16 -16.86 -11.63
C TYR A 111 -9.82 -16.38 -12.19
N ASN A 112 -9.12 -15.52 -11.47
CA ASN A 112 -7.77 -15.05 -11.78
C ASN A 112 -6.90 -15.16 -10.51
N GLU A 113 -6.02 -16.16 -10.50
CA GLU A 113 -5.17 -16.47 -9.34
C GLU A 113 -4.28 -15.29 -8.91
N SER A 114 -3.81 -14.48 -9.86
CA SER A 114 -3.01 -13.30 -9.57
C SER A 114 -3.81 -12.23 -8.82
N LEU A 115 -5.04 -11.93 -9.27
CA LEU A 115 -5.90 -10.95 -8.61
C LEU A 115 -6.35 -11.44 -7.23
N TYR A 116 -6.70 -12.72 -7.13
CA TYR A 116 -7.02 -13.36 -5.86
C TYR A 116 -5.85 -13.26 -4.89
N GLY A 117 -4.65 -13.63 -5.34
CA GLY A 117 -3.43 -13.54 -4.55
C GLY A 117 -3.14 -12.12 -4.07
N GLN A 118 -3.21 -11.13 -4.95
CA GLN A 118 -3.01 -9.72 -4.59
C GLN A 118 -4.03 -9.23 -3.56
N CYS A 119 -5.31 -9.55 -3.73
CA CYS A 119 -6.36 -9.20 -2.77
C CYS A 119 -6.09 -9.80 -1.39
N VAL A 120 -5.72 -11.09 -1.32
CA VAL A 120 -5.38 -11.78 -0.06
C VAL A 120 -4.14 -11.16 0.59
N ILE A 121 -3.09 -10.88 -0.20
CA ILE A 121 -1.86 -10.25 0.28
C ILE A 121 -2.17 -8.88 0.88
N SER A 122 -2.87 -8.02 0.15
CA SER A 122 -3.20 -6.66 0.62
C SER A 122 -4.02 -6.68 1.91
N THR A 123 -5.01 -7.59 1.99
CA THR A 123 -5.83 -7.76 3.21
C THR A 123 -4.99 -8.31 4.37
N GLY A 124 -4.10 -9.27 4.10
CA GLY A 124 -3.20 -9.86 5.09
C GLY A 124 -2.17 -8.88 5.62
N MET A 125 -1.64 -8.01 4.76
CA MET A 125 -0.69 -6.95 5.14
C MET A 125 -1.32 -5.96 6.11
N SER A 126 -2.56 -5.51 5.87
CA SER A 126 -3.25 -4.57 6.75
C SER A 126 -3.53 -5.13 8.15
N SER A 127 -3.72 -6.43 8.25
CA SER A 127 -4.00 -7.13 9.52
C SER A 127 -2.78 -7.84 10.12
N HIS A 128 -1.63 -7.86 9.43
CA HIS A 128 -0.43 -8.62 9.78
C HIS A 128 -0.73 -10.12 10.06
N THR A 129 -1.63 -10.72 9.25
CA THR A 129 -2.16 -12.06 9.51
C THR A 129 -1.74 -13.04 8.41
N VAL A 130 -0.67 -13.76 8.64
CA VAL A 130 -0.08 -14.75 7.69
C VAL A 130 -1.03 -15.93 7.41
N SER A 131 -1.94 -16.29 8.32
CA SER A 131 -2.88 -17.38 8.08
C SER A 131 -3.78 -17.18 6.87
N TYR A 132 -3.96 -15.96 6.41
CA TYR A 132 -4.73 -15.65 5.18
C TYR A 132 -4.04 -16.21 3.93
N CYS A 133 -2.70 -16.25 3.91
CA CYS A 133 -1.94 -16.79 2.80
C CYS A 133 -2.17 -18.29 2.57
N LEU A 134 -2.59 -19.03 3.61
CA LEU A 134 -2.73 -20.48 3.54
C LEU A 134 -3.82 -20.95 2.56
N SER A 135 -4.65 -20.04 2.07
CA SER A 135 -5.62 -20.29 1.00
C SER A 135 -5.02 -20.21 -0.40
N LEU A 136 -3.77 -19.74 -0.54
CA LEU A 136 -3.09 -19.57 -1.82
C LEU A 136 -2.24 -20.79 -2.17
N SER A 137 -2.09 -21.04 -3.48
CA SER A 137 -1.13 -22.00 -4.01
C SER A 137 0.25 -21.35 -4.22
N GLU A 138 1.28 -22.19 -4.45
CA GLU A 138 2.59 -21.66 -4.87
C GLU A 138 2.54 -21.14 -6.33
N PRO A 139 3.23 -20.06 -6.66
CA PRO A 139 4.22 -19.33 -5.85
C PRO A 139 3.63 -18.23 -4.95
N TYR A 140 2.32 -17.98 -5.02
CA TYR A 140 1.67 -16.88 -4.30
C TYR A 140 1.69 -17.07 -2.78
N LEU A 141 1.60 -18.31 -2.30
CA LEU A 141 1.71 -18.61 -0.86
C LEU A 141 3.03 -18.09 -0.26
N SER A 142 4.16 -18.49 -0.84
CA SER A 142 5.48 -18.06 -0.34
C SER A 142 5.66 -16.54 -0.40
N SER A 143 5.22 -15.92 -1.51
CA SER A 143 5.28 -14.46 -1.69
C SER A 143 4.39 -13.74 -0.66
N CYS A 144 3.16 -14.22 -0.47
CA CYS A 144 2.21 -13.68 0.50
C CYS A 144 2.78 -13.68 1.91
N VAL A 145 3.24 -14.84 2.38
CA VAL A 145 3.81 -14.99 3.72
C VAL A 145 4.99 -14.05 3.92
N TYR A 146 5.92 -14.01 2.94
CA TYR A 146 7.07 -13.12 3.01
C TYR A 146 6.67 -11.64 3.10
N THR A 147 5.74 -11.20 2.27
CA THR A 147 5.28 -9.82 2.23
C THR A 147 4.57 -9.41 3.51
N ILE A 148 3.74 -10.29 4.09
CA ILE A 148 3.06 -10.02 5.37
C ILE A 148 4.07 -10.00 6.52
N ALA A 149 5.01 -10.94 6.56
CA ALA A 149 6.08 -10.96 7.55
C ALA A 149 6.93 -9.67 7.47
N GLU A 150 7.22 -9.18 6.26
CA GLU A 150 7.92 -7.92 6.03
C GLU A 150 7.12 -6.72 6.54
N ALA A 151 5.82 -6.66 6.28
CA ALA A 151 4.93 -5.62 6.80
C ALA A 151 4.87 -5.63 8.34
N GLY A 152 4.95 -6.82 8.96
CA GLY A 152 5.05 -7.01 10.41
C GLY A 152 6.47 -6.87 10.97
N ASN A 153 7.43 -6.36 10.19
CA ASN A 153 8.86 -6.25 10.55
C ASN A 153 9.46 -7.59 11.01
N PHE A 154 9.07 -8.69 10.37
CA PHE A 154 9.59 -10.05 10.67
C PHE A 154 9.52 -10.43 12.16
N SER A 155 8.51 -9.94 12.87
CA SER A 155 8.39 -10.06 14.33
C SER A 155 8.15 -11.50 14.81
N ASN A 156 7.79 -12.42 13.92
CA ASN A 156 7.47 -13.81 14.27
C ASN A 156 8.13 -14.80 13.31
N ILE A 157 9.21 -15.41 13.76
CA ILE A 157 9.99 -16.38 12.96
C ILE A 157 9.17 -17.60 12.53
N SER A 158 8.16 -18.02 13.32
CA SER A 158 7.36 -19.20 12.98
C SER A 158 6.57 -19.03 11.68
N GLU A 159 6.29 -17.81 11.27
CA GLU A 159 5.62 -17.48 10.02
C GLU A 159 6.45 -17.88 8.80
N CYS A 160 7.78 -17.76 8.88
CA CYS A 160 8.68 -18.17 7.80
C CYS A 160 8.60 -19.67 7.47
N ASN A 161 8.06 -20.50 8.38
CA ASN A 161 7.91 -21.92 8.13
C ASN A 161 6.87 -22.27 7.06
N TYR A 162 5.93 -21.37 6.79
CA TYR A 162 4.94 -21.54 5.73
C TYR A 162 5.52 -21.26 4.32
N ILE A 163 6.73 -20.73 4.23
CA ILE A 163 7.41 -20.47 2.95
C ILE A 163 8.06 -21.75 2.47
N SER A 164 7.65 -22.28 1.31
CA SER A 164 8.24 -23.45 0.69
C SER A 164 9.45 -23.11 -0.19
N ASN A 165 9.50 -21.87 -0.75
CA ASN A 165 10.66 -21.39 -1.49
C ASN A 165 11.88 -21.23 -0.57
N ALA A 166 12.89 -22.10 -0.72
CA ALA A 166 14.05 -22.15 0.17
C ALA A 166 14.82 -20.81 0.28
N SER A 167 14.92 -20.04 -0.82
CA SER A 167 15.59 -18.75 -0.83
C SER A 167 14.80 -17.71 -0.01
N LEU A 168 13.49 -17.59 -0.26
CA LEU A 168 12.62 -16.68 0.49
C LEU A 168 12.53 -17.08 1.97
N LYS A 169 12.43 -18.37 2.26
CA LYS A 169 12.43 -18.90 3.63
C LYS A 169 13.70 -18.51 4.38
N GLY A 170 14.86 -18.69 3.73
CA GLY A 170 16.15 -18.30 4.31
C GLY A 170 16.24 -16.81 4.59
N GLN A 171 15.76 -15.97 3.68
CA GLN A 171 15.71 -14.52 3.87
C GLN A 171 14.75 -14.11 4.99
N CYS A 172 13.53 -14.65 5.00
CA CYS A 172 12.55 -14.43 6.05
C CYS A 172 13.11 -14.78 7.43
N SER A 173 13.64 -16.00 7.58
CA SER A 173 14.19 -16.48 8.85
C SER A 173 15.36 -15.63 9.32
N ALA A 174 16.28 -15.26 8.43
CA ALA A 174 17.41 -14.43 8.78
C ALA A 174 17.00 -13.03 9.25
N LYS A 175 16.05 -12.39 8.57
CA LYS A 175 15.50 -11.11 9.00
C LYS A 175 14.79 -11.22 10.36
N SER A 176 13.97 -12.26 10.56
CA SER A 176 13.30 -12.51 11.85
C SER A 176 14.26 -12.78 13.00
N TYR A 177 15.32 -13.55 12.79
CA TYR A 177 16.35 -13.74 13.83
C TYR A 177 17.02 -12.42 14.17
N TYR A 178 17.30 -11.58 13.17
CA TYR A 178 17.93 -10.30 13.43
C TYR A 178 17.01 -9.34 14.21
N GLU A 179 15.74 -9.26 13.87
CA GLU A 179 14.76 -8.48 14.65
C GLU A 179 14.66 -8.98 16.10
N GLU A 180 14.70 -10.28 16.31
CA GLU A 180 14.71 -10.86 17.66
C GLU A 180 15.99 -10.49 18.43
N VAL A 181 17.15 -10.45 17.75
CA VAL A 181 18.40 -9.95 18.34
C VAL A 181 18.26 -8.51 18.83
N LEU A 182 17.71 -7.62 17.99
CA LEU A 182 17.56 -6.21 18.35
C LEU A 182 16.63 -6.02 19.55
N LYS A 183 15.61 -6.85 19.64
CA LYS A 183 14.59 -6.82 20.68
C LYS A 183 15.07 -7.43 22.00
N SER A 184 15.60 -8.67 21.94
CA SER A 184 16.05 -9.42 23.12
C SER A 184 17.46 -9.08 23.56
N ARG A 185 18.30 -8.53 22.65
CA ARG A 185 19.74 -8.32 22.79
C ARG A 185 20.52 -9.62 23.03
N ASP A 186 19.95 -10.76 22.68
CA ASP A 186 20.57 -12.06 22.84
C ASP A 186 21.43 -12.41 21.62
N ALA A 187 22.76 -12.49 21.84
CA ALA A 187 23.73 -12.81 20.81
C ALA A 187 23.62 -14.24 20.26
N SER A 188 22.93 -15.15 20.96
CA SER A 188 22.76 -16.53 20.52
C SER A 188 22.01 -16.61 19.17
N TYR A 189 21.10 -15.69 18.91
CA TYR A 189 20.40 -15.61 17.65
C TYR A 189 21.28 -15.25 16.46
N CYS A 190 22.44 -14.59 16.66
CA CYS A 190 23.39 -14.30 15.59
C CYS A 190 23.93 -15.57 14.92
N ALA A 191 24.02 -16.68 15.67
CA ALA A 191 24.51 -17.96 15.15
C ALA A 191 23.59 -18.56 14.06
N TYR A 192 22.34 -18.15 14.01
CA TYR A 192 21.37 -18.59 12.97
C TYR A 192 21.42 -17.76 11.69
N LEU A 193 22.22 -16.69 11.66
CA LEU A 193 22.40 -15.85 10.48
C LEU A 193 23.46 -16.44 9.54
N PRO A 194 23.35 -16.17 8.22
CA PRO A 194 24.34 -16.65 7.25
C PRO A 194 25.77 -16.22 7.59
N SER A 195 26.68 -17.18 7.55
CA SER A 195 28.13 -16.95 7.68
C SER A 195 28.81 -16.63 6.34
N THR A 196 28.05 -16.63 5.23
CA THR A 196 28.50 -16.25 3.90
C THR A 196 28.14 -14.80 3.62
N LEU A 197 28.87 -14.16 2.69
CA LEU A 197 28.60 -12.77 2.28
C LEU A 197 27.21 -12.68 1.67
N ASN A 198 26.40 -11.78 2.18
CA ASN A 198 25.06 -11.46 1.67
C ASN A 198 24.81 -9.95 1.88
N SER A 199 25.19 -9.15 0.88
CA SER A 199 25.11 -7.70 0.95
C SER A 199 23.68 -7.17 1.12
N THR A 200 22.70 -7.84 0.51
CA THR A 200 21.27 -7.44 0.63
C THR A 200 20.79 -7.59 2.07
N LEU A 201 21.09 -8.71 2.71
CA LEU A 201 20.70 -8.94 4.10
C LEU A 201 21.45 -7.99 5.05
N VAL A 202 22.77 -7.80 4.85
CA VAL A 202 23.56 -6.87 5.67
C VAL A 202 23.08 -5.43 5.50
N SER A 203 22.68 -5.02 4.29
CA SER A 203 22.07 -3.69 4.07
C SER A 203 20.74 -3.51 4.79
N TYR A 204 19.87 -4.53 4.76
CA TYR A 204 18.66 -4.53 5.57
C TYR A 204 18.99 -4.38 7.07
N MET A 205 19.92 -5.19 7.59
CA MET A 205 20.35 -5.13 8.99
C MET A 205 20.91 -3.77 9.36
N ALA A 206 21.69 -3.14 8.46
CA ALA A 206 22.23 -1.81 8.69
C ALA A 206 21.13 -0.75 8.78
N GLY A 207 20.14 -0.79 7.87
CA GLY A 207 18.98 0.09 7.91
C GLY A 207 18.18 -0.04 9.20
N THR A 208 17.90 -1.26 9.61
CA THR A 208 17.13 -1.54 10.84
C THR A 208 17.93 -1.13 12.11
N SER A 209 19.23 -1.35 12.14
CA SER A 209 20.07 -1.02 13.31
C SER A 209 20.18 0.48 13.58
N VAL A 210 19.98 1.34 12.58
CA VAL A 210 19.99 2.80 12.75
C VAL A 210 18.98 3.25 13.83
N SER A 211 17.81 2.67 13.82
CA SER A 211 16.74 3.02 14.76
C SER A 211 17.08 2.68 16.22
N VAL A 212 17.93 1.68 16.44
CA VAL A 212 18.23 1.11 17.77
C VAL A 212 19.60 1.58 18.29
N LEU A 213 20.61 1.64 17.42
CA LEU A 213 22.00 2.01 17.78
C LEU A 213 22.30 3.49 17.62
N GLY A 214 21.43 4.23 16.92
CA GLY A 214 21.71 5.59 16.50
C GLY A 214 22.61 5.64 15.25
N GLU A 215 22.52 6.77 14.56
CA GLU A 215 23.13 7.00 13.23
C GLU A 215 24.66 6.81 13.21
N SER A 216 25.33 7.29 14.23
CA SER A 216 26.80 7.27 14.28
C SER A 216 27.38 5.85 14.32
N ASN A 217 26.72 4.94 15.03
CA ASN A 217 27.19 3.56 15.13
C ASN A 217 26.84 2.73 13.89
N ALA A 218 25.67 2.94 13.32
CA ALA A 218 25.27 2.27 12.08
C ALA A 218 26.12 2.76 10.89
N SER A 219 26.35 4.07 10.74
CA SER A 219 27.16 4.62 9.66
C SER A 219 28.64 4.24 9.75
N ALA A 220 29.18 4.01 10.94
CA ALA A 220 30.56 3.54 11.12
C ALA A 220 30.81 2.15 10.52
N ALA A 221 29.77 1.32 10.39
CA ALA A 221 29.87 0.00 9.78
C ALA A 221 29.68 0.00 8.26
N LEU A 222 29.09 1.04 7.66
CA LEU A 222 28.79 1.12 6.23
C LEU A 222 29.98 0.80 5.30
N PRO A 223 31.23 1.26 5.57
CA PRO A 223 32.37 0.94 4.72
C PRO A 223 32.72 -0.55 4.65
N TYR A 224 32.23 -1.32 5.61
CA TYR A 224 32.59 -2.73 5.78
C TYR A 224 31.49 -3.71 5.34
N LEU A 225 30.31 -3.22 4.95
CA LEU A 225 29.13 -4.06 4.65
C LEU A 225 29.41 -5.15 3.62
N ASN A 226 30.18 -4.84 2.54
CA ASN A 226 30.48 -5.80 1.47
C ASN A 226 31.52 -6.86 1.86
N ALA A 227 32.18 -6.70 2.99
CA ALA A 227 33.21 -7.60 3.44
C ALA A 227 32.84 -8.25 4.78
N THR A 228 31.57 -8.12 5.18
CA THR A 228 31.04 -8.55 6.46
C THR A 228 29.89 -9.52 6.21
N THR A 229 29.90 -10.65 6.89
CA THR A 229 28.76 -11.57 6.83
C THR A 229 27.62 -11.08 7.73
N PRO A 230 26.36 -11.46 7.48
CA PRO A 230 25.25 -11.13 8.36
C PRO A 230 25.50 -11.53 9.82
N MET A 231 26.07 -12.69 10.06
CA MET A 231 26.44 -13.16 11.40
C MET A 231 27.44 -12.21 12.09
N GLN A 232 28.50 -11.79 11.38
CA GLN A 232 29.52 -10.87 11.92
C GLN A 232 28.93 -9.50 12.22
N TYR A 233 28.07 -9.00 11.33
CA TYR A 233 27.39 -7.72 11.53
C TYR A 233 26.42 -7.77 12.72
N CYS A 234 25.74 -8.89 12.91
CA CYS A 234 24.92 -9.13 14.09
C CYS A 234 25.70 -9.03 15.38
N TYR A 235 26.84 -9.73 15.50
CA TYR A 235 27.69 -9.64 16.68
C TYR A 235 28.22 -8.23 16.95
N TYR A 236 28.56 -7.49 15.89
CA TYR A 236 28.91 -6.08 16.01
C TYR A 236 27.79 -5.29 16.69
N ASN A 237 26.55 -5.43 16.21
CA ASN A 237 25.41 -4.70 16.77
C ASN A 237 25.10 -5.10 18.21
N VAL A 238 25.12 -6.40 18.53
CA VAL A 238 24.87 -6.89 19.89
C VAL A 238 25.96 -6.44 20.85
N ALA A 239 27.22 -6.42 20.41
CA ALA A 239 28.33 -5.88 21.22
C ALA A 239 28.08 -4.44 21.62
N LEU A 240 27.64 -3.61 20.66
CA LEU A 240 27.32 -2.20 20.92
C LEU A 240 26.07 -2.05 21.81
N LEU A 241 25.00 -2.80 21.55
CA LEU A 241 23.77 -2.76 22.34
C LEU A 241 23.98 -3.16 23.80
N ASN A 242 24.81 -4.19 24.02
CA ASN A 242 25.10 -4.71 25.35
C ASN A 242 26.31 -4.05 26.01
N ARG A 243 26.99 -3.13 25.30
CA ARG A 243 28.27 -2.56 25.72
C ARG A 243 29.32 -3.61 26.14
N ASN A 244 29.35 -4.71 25.38
CA ASN A 244 30.17 -5.87 25.68
C ASN A 244 31.32 -6.02 24.66
N SER A 245 32.50 -5.54 25.03
CA SER A 245 33.69 -5.56 24.17
C SER A 245 34.20 -6.98 23.85
N SER A 246 33.90 -7.98 24.69
CA SER A 246 34.32 -9.36 24.40
C SER A 246 33.66 -9.93 23.13
N MET A 247 32.47 -9.44 22.79
CA MET A 247 31.76 -9.82 21.55
C MET A 247 32.35 -9.22 20.28
N CYS A 248 33.15 -8.15 20.38
CA CYS A 248 33.76 -7.53 19.22
C CYS A 248 34.66 -8.49 18.43
N SER A 249 35.29 -9.46 19.10
CA SER A 249 36.10 -10.47 18.42
C SER A 249 35.29 -11.35 17.46
N MET A 250 33.98 -11.51 17.69
CA MET A 250 33.06 -12.28 16.87
C MET A 250 32.54 -11.49 15.66
N ALA A 251 32.72 -10.16 15.66
CA ALA A 251 32.31 -9.28 14.56
C ALA A 251 33.21 -9.40 13.31
N GLY A 252 34.22 -10.28 13.34
CA GLY A 252 35.18 -10.44 12.26
C GLY A 252 36.26 -9.37 12.27
N SER A 253 37.41 -9.64 11.64
CA SER A 253 38.62 -8.80 11.73
C SER A 253 38.42 -7.34 11.34
N LYS A 254 37.51 -7.07 10.39
CA LYS A 254 37.26 -5.72 9.88
C LYS A 254 36.39 -4.88 10.83
N LEU A 255 35.36 -5.46 11.41
CA LEU A 255 34.47 -4.77 12.35
C LEU A 255 34.94 -4.82 13.80
N SER A 256 35.81 -5.78 14.16
CA SER A 256 36.30 -5.97 15.53
C SER A 256 37.00 -4.70 16.06
N ALA A 257 37.90 -4.11 15.27
CA ALA A 257 38.62 -2.91 15.65
C ALA A 257 37.63 -1.71 15.82
N GLN A 258 36.71 -1.55 14.90
CA GLN A 258 35.66 -0.51 14.94
C GLN A 258 34.74 -0.70 16.16
N CYS A 259 34.34 -1.94 16.44
CA CYS A 259 33.54 -2.30 17.60
C CYS A 259 34.23 -1.90 18.90
N SER A 260 35.52 -2.29 19.06
CA SER A 260 36.33 -1.98 20.25
C SER A 260 36.53 -0.47 20.40
N ALA A 261 36.79 0.22 19.31
CA ALA A 261 36.92 1.68 19.32
C ALA A 261 35.63 2.37 19.79
N SER A 262 34.49 1.96 19.24
CA SER A 262 33.17 2.51 19.61
C SER A 262 32.82 2.27 21.08
N LEU A 263 33.26 1.17 21.67
CA LEU A 263 33.01 0.85 23.08
C LEU A 263 34.03 1.46 24.04
N SER A 264 35.33 1.64 23.63
CA SER A 264 36.38 2.16 24.47
C SER A 264 36.28 3.66 24.70
N THR A 265 35.67 4.38 23.76
CA THR A 265 35.53 5.85 23.89
C THR A 265 34.62 6.28 25.03
N GLY A 266 34.00 5.32 25.76
CA GLY A 266 33.22 5.57 27.00
C GLY A 266 32.19 6.69 26.88
N SER A 267 32.17 7.28 25.72
CA SER A 267 31.36 8.42 25.39
C SER A 267 29.93 7.95 25.33
N ASN A 268 29.09 8.52 26.15
CA ASN A 268 27.91 9.12 25.58
C ASN A 268 28.39 9.74 24.26
N TYR A 269 28.33 8.99 23.14
CA TYR A 269 28.49 9.57 21.82
C TYR A 269 27.33 10.54 21.66
N THR A 270 27.45 11.68 22.33
CA THR A 270 26.91 12.90 21.78
C THR A 270 27.66 12.98 20.46
N VAL A 271 26.98 12.64 19.38
CA VAL A 271 27.41 12.91 18.00
C VAL A 271 28.08 14.28 18.09
N GLY A 272 29.43 14.30 18.03
CA GLY A 272 30.11 15.55 17.82
C GLY A 272 29.43 16.15 16.61
N ALA A 273 29.04 17.40 16.68
CA ALA A 273 28.23 18.14 15.72
C ALA A 273 28.73 18.09 14.27
N SER A 274 29.78 17.32 13.98
CA SER A 274 30.43 17.18 12.68
C SER A 274 29.96 16.01 11.81
N ASN A 275 29.12 15.08 12.30
CA ASN A 275 28.61 13.94 11.52
C ASN A 275 27.09 13.90 11.40
N VAL A 276 26.45 15.07 11.45
CA VAL A 276 25.05 15.17 11.08
C VAL A 276 24.93 14.78 9.61
N ILE A 277 24.16 13.74 9.29
CA ILE A 277 23.86 13.38 7.91
C ILE A 277 23.05 14.54 7.32
N THR A 278 23.67 15.26 6.38
CA THR A 278 23.05 16.35 5.65
C THR A 278 23.07 16.03 4.16
N LEU A 279 22.24 16.70 3.39
CA LEU A 279 22.24 16.55 1.94
C LEU A 279 23.63 16.78 1.32
N GLN A 280 24.43 17.68 1.91
CA GLN A 280 25.75 18.06 1.43
C GLN A 280 26.82 16.97 1.65
N ASN A 281 26.65 16.10 2.65
CA ASN A 281 27.67 15.09 2.98
C ASN A 281 27.32 13.67 2.56
N VAL A 282 26.11 13.40 1.99
CA VAL A 282 25.70 12.07 1.54
C VAL A 282 26.71 11.45 0.60
N THR A 283 27.13 12.18 -0.44
CA THR A 283 28.07 11.67 -1.44
C THR A 283 29.43 11.34 -0.81
N SER A 284 29.93 12.18 0.07
CA SER A 284 31.21 11.94 0.75
C SER A 284 31.14 10.78 1.74
N LEU A 285 30.02 10.60 2.42
CA LEU A 285 29.79 9.45 3.31
C LEU A 285 29.77 8.14 2.53
N CYS A 286 29.13 8.13 1.34
CA CYS A 286 29.04 6.96 0.50
C CYS A 286 30.27 6.71 -0.38
N ALA A 287 31.17 7.69 -0.53
CA ALA A 287 32.41 7.54 -1.31
C ALA A 287 33.35 6.46 -0.76
N ALA A 288 33.26 6.16 0.55
CA ALA A 288 34.00 5.07 1.18
C ALA A 288 33.43 3.67 0.83
N ALA A 289 32.20 3.60 0.31
CA ALA A 289 31.58 2.36 -0.12
C ALA A 289 32.14 1.91 -1.49
N PRO A 290 32.17 0.60 -1.80
CA PRO A 290 32.51 0.13 -3.14
C PRO A 290 31.62 0.74 -4.21
N ALA A 291 32.17 1.01 -5.40
CA ALA A 291 31.47 1.69 -6.49
C ALA A 291 30.09 1.04 -6.83
N SER A 292 30.01 -0.28 -6.74
CA SER A 292 28.78 -1.03 -7.03
C SER A 292 27.60 -0.78 -6.06
N VAL A 293 27.87 -0.19 -4.90
CA VAL A 293 26.84 0.07 -3.87
C VAL A 293 26.80 1.53 -3.42
N GLN A 294 27.61 2.41 -4.02
CA GLN A 294 27.61 3.83 -3.67
C GLN A 294 26.24 4.49 -3.90
N SER A 295 25.58 4.17 -5.02
CA SER A 295 24.23 4.66 -5.31
C SER A 295 23.22 4.16 -4.27
N LEU A 296 23.25 2.88 -3.93
CA LEU A 296 22.36 2.29 -2.93
C LEU A 296 22.58 2.92 -1.54
N CYS A 297 23.84 3.18 -1.17
CA CYS A 297 24.18 3.90 0.04
C CYS A 297 23.54 5.31 0.03
N ALA A 298 23.73 6.06 -1.07
CA ALA A 298 23.17 7.40 -1.20
C ALA A 298 21.63 7.39 -1.17
N ASP A 299 21.01 6.49 -1.90
CA ASP A 299 19.55 6.34 -1.96
C ASP A 299 18.96 6.04 -0.57
N SER A 300 19.64 5.20 0.24
CA SER A 300 19.25 4.90 1.61
C SER A 300 19.38 6.11 2.53
N LEU A 301 20.46 6.89 2.41
CA LEU A 301 20.66 8.10 3.19
C LEU A 301 19.68 9.22 2.79
N TYR A 302 19.37 9.36 1.51
CA TYR A 302 18.33 10.31 1.07
C TYR A 302 16.95 9.93 1.62
N THR A 303 16.59 8.65 1.60
CA THR A 303 15.33 8.18 2.22
C THR A 303 15.29 8.53 3.70
N TYR A 304 16.38 8.28 4.42
CA TYR A 304 16.50 8.63 5.83
C TYR A 304 16.31 10.14 6.06
N ILE A 305 17.01 10.99 5.29
CA ILE A 305 16.91 12.46 5.40
C ILE A 305 15.49 12.94 5.08
N ALA A 306 14.88 12.40 4.01
CA ALA A 306 13.51 12.72 3.60
C ALA A 306 12.53 12.50 4.76
N VAL A 307 12.57 11.31 5.34
CA VAL A 307 11.73 10.95 6.49
C VAL A 307 12.06 11.82 7.69
N LYS A 308 13.32 11.97 8.08
CA LYS A 308 13.73 12.74 9.25
C LYS A 308 13.33 14.22 9.19
N GLN A 309 13.48 14.83 8.02
CA GLN A 309 13.19 16.25 7.80
C GLN A 309 11.75 16.52 7.35
N ARG A 310 10.95 15.47 7.17
CA ARG A 310 9.60 15.55 6.58
C ARG A 310 9.61 16.30 5.25
N ASN A 311 10.62 16.04 4.43
CA ASN A 311 10.84 16.75 3.18
C ASN A 311 10.84 15.77 1.98
N ALA A 312 9.70 15.71 1.27
CA ALA A 312 9.49 14.82 0.12
C ALA A 312 10.45 15.12 -1.05
N SER A 313 10.90 16.38 -1.22
CA SER A 313 11.81 16.71 -2.34
C SER A 313 13.17 16.03 -2.25
N VAL A 314 13.53 15.48 -1.08
CA VAL A 314 14.75 14.70 -0.94
C VAL A 314 14.62 13.34 -1.62
N CYS A 315 13.42 12.78 -1.74
CA CYS A 315 13.18 11.55 -2.50
C CYS A 315 13.49 11.73 -4.00
N ASP A 316 13.39 12.96 -4.54
CA ASP A 316 13.72 13.25 -5.94
C ASP A 316 15.22 13.11 -6.25
N LEU A 317 16.07 13.13 -5.23
CA LEU A 317 17.51 12.93 -5.37
C LEU A 317 17.90 11.45 -5.52
N ILE A 318 16.96 10.53 -5.31
CA ILE A 318 17.18 9.10 -5.42
C ILE A 318 17.24 8.71 -6.91
N SER A 319 18.33 8.07 -7.30
CA SER A 319 18.61 7.75 -8.71
C SER A 319 17.78 6.58 -9.25
N SER A 320 17.40 5.65 -8.39
CA SER A 320 16.62 4.47 -8.76
C SER A 320 15.13 4.73 -8.54
N GLY A 321 14.31 4.64 -9.58
CA GLY A 321 12.86 4.83 -9.49
C GLY A 321 12.19 3.92 -8.47
N VAL A 322 12.66 2.68 -8.28
CA VAL A 322 12.14 1.75 -7.28
C VAL A 322 12.40 2.26 -5.86
N TYR A 323 13.63 2.71 -5.58
CA TYR A 323 13.97 3.27 -4.26
C TYR A 323 13.36 4.65 -4.03
N GLN A 324 13.16 5.43 -5.08
CA GLN A 324 12.44 6.69 -5.02
C GLN A 324 10.98 6.47 -4.57
N TYR A 325 10.30 5.52 -5.17
CA TYR A 325 8.93 5.15 -4.77
C TYR A 325 8.88 4.58 -3.35
N ALA A 326 9.87 3.77 -2.96
CA ALA A 326 9.99 3.29 -1.60
C ALA A 326 10.18 4.43 -0.58
N CYS A 327 10.89 5.49 -0.95
CA CYS A 327 11.06 6.70 -0.15
C CYS A 327 9.71 7.39 0.10
N TYR A 328 8.93 7.67 -0.95
CA TYR A 328 7.60 8.28 -0.80
C TYR A 328 6.63 7.41 0.00
N THR A 329 6.65 6.09 -0.24
CA THR A 329 5.84 5.14 0.53
C THR A 329 6.25 5.13 2.01
N SER A 330 7.55 5.21 2.31
CA SER A 330 8.05 5.30 3.68
C SER A 330 7.60 6.59 4.38
N MET A 331 7.57 7.71 3.65
CA MET A 331 7.05 8.96 4.17
C MET A 331 5.55 8.88 4.44
N ALA A 332 4.76 8.39 3.47
CA ALA A 332 3.32 8.22 3.62
C ALA A 332 2.99 7.37 4.85
N ARG A 333 3.69 6.26 5.02
CA ARG A 333 3.53 5.35 6.16
C ARG A 333 3.94 5.99 7.49
N THR A 334 5.11 6.65 7.53
CA THR A 334 5.66 7.22 8.78
C THR A 334 4.79 8.35 9.31
N TYR A 335 4.23 9.17 8.41
CA TYR A 335 3.43 10.33 8.79
C TYR A 335 1.92 10.09 8.70
N ASN A 336 1.51 8.89 8.28
CA ASN A 336 0.10 8.55 8.00
C ASN A 336 -0.55 9.61 7.09
N ASP A 337 0.12 9.94 6.00
CA ASP A 337 -0.24 11.03 5.11
C ASP A 337 -0.13 10.56 3.66
N SER A 338 -1.27 10.21 3.06
CA SER A 338 -1.37 9.70 1.70
C SER A 338 -0.98 10.71 0.61
N SER A 339 -0.85 12.01 0.93
CA SER A 339 -0.43 13.02 -0.04
C SER A 339 0.97 12.77 -0.61
N TYR A 340 1.82 12.06 0.13
CA TYR A 340 3.13 11.64 -0.38
C TYR A 340 3.03 10.61 -1.52
N CYS A 341 1.93 9.87 -1.63
CA CYS A 341 1.72 8.92 -2.72
C CYS A 341 1.48 9.59 -4.07
N ASP A 342 1.03 10.86 -4.09
CA ASP A 342 0.78 11.64 -5.31
C ASP A 342 2.06 11.88 -6.14
N TYR A 343 3.24 11.75 -5.51
CA TYR A 343 4.53 11.85 -6.19
C TYR A 343 4.92 10.56 -6.94
N ILE A 344 4.19 9.47 -6.78
CA ILE A 344 4.47 8.17 -7.41
C ILE A 344 3.77 8.11 -8.77
N GLN A 345 4.55 8.10 -9.85
CA GLN A 345 4.01 8.08 -11.22
C GLN A 345 3.48 6.69 -11.64
N ASN A 346 3.97 5.62 -11.03
CA ASN A 346 3.52 4.26 -11.30
C ASN A 346 2.19 4.00 -10.57
N SER A 347 1.11 3.81 -11.34
CA SER A 347 -0.26 3.67 -10.81
C SER A 347 -0.43 2.48 -9.85
N THR A 348 0.26 1.37 -10.09
CA THR A 348 0.22 0.19 -9.22
C THR A 348 0.89 0.49 -7.88
N ILE A 349 2.10 1.06 -7.91
CA ILE A 349 2.84 1.41 -6.68
C ILE A 349 2.15 2.56 -5.94
N MET A 350 1.55 3.50 -6.66
CA MET A 350 0.74 4.57 -6.06
C MET A 350 -0.47 4.01 -5.31
N SER A 351 -1.17 3.05 -5.92
CA SER A 351 -2.29 2.35 -5.27
C SER A 351 -1.85 1.64 -3.99
N ASP A 352 -0.71 0.95 -4.03
CA ASP A 352 -0.14 0.29 -2.86
C ASP A 352 0.24 1.31 -1.77
N CYS A 353 0.84 2.42 -2.17
CA CYS A 353 1.20 3.51 -1.25
C CYS A 353 -0.04 4.09 -0.55
N LEU A 354 -1.14 4.32 -1.27
CA LEU A 354 -2.40 4.87 -0.71
C LEU A 354 -3.00 3.96 0.37
N ILE A 355 -2.82 2.64 0.24
CA ILE A 355 -3.24 1.67 1.26
C ILE A 355 -2.54 1.96 2.59
N TYR A 356 -1.25 2.26 2.55
CA TYR A 356 -0.45 2.53 3.76
C TYR A 356 -0.65 3.94 4.32
N GLY A 357 -0.91 4.93 3.45
CA GLY A 357 -1.08 6.32 3.86
C GLY A 357 -2.42 6.66 4.50
N ASN A 358 -3.42 5.75 4.41
CA ASN A 358 -4.77 5.96 4.93
C ASN A 358 -5.13 5.05 6.13
N THR A 359 -4.19 4.31 6.70
CA THR A 359 -4.44 3.52 7.91
C THR A 359 -4.58 4.45 9.12
N THR A 360 -5.76 5.03 9.30
CA THR A 360 -6.13 5.64 10.59
C THR A 360 -6.22 4.52 11.62
N THR A 361 -5.27 4.51 12.52
CA THR A 361 -5.31 3.70 13.76
C THR A 361 -6.48 4.12 14.66
#